data_2621db139df3e0b38f5a87f26aa1783e
#
_entry.id   2621db139df3e0b38f5a87f26aa1783e
#
_cell.length_a   1.000
_cell.length_b   1.000
_cell.length_c   1.000
_cell.angle_alpha   90.00
_cell.angle_beta   90.00
_cell.angle_gamma   90.00
#
_symmetry.space_group_name_H-M   'P 1'
#
loop_
_entity.id
_entity.type
_entity.pdbx_description
1 polymer ?
#
loop_
_entity_poly.entity_id
_entity_poly.type
_entity_poly.pdbx_seq_one_letter_code
_entity_poly.pdbx_strand_id
1 'polypeptide(L)'
;MADLKLKNIKKTYEKGPTVVDDFNLEIHDGEFIVLVGPSGCGKSTTLRMIAGLEEITGGELYINDSLVNDVEPKNRDIAMVFQNYALYPHMSVYDNMAFGLKLRKTPKAEIKERVEHAAEILGLTDYLDRKPKALSGGQRQRVALGRAIVREASVFLMDEPLSNLDAKLRVQMRAEITKLHKRLKTTTVYVTHDQTEALTMATRIVILDKGDIMQVGSPKEVYDFPENVFVAQFIGSPAMNVFDAEIRNGELVIGETTIKIPEFKRRMLLNEGYDNKPIKFGIRPEDVREEAVFVESELASAFNAEVKVSELLGSEIMLYSDLEGQEFISRVDARNELEPGDIVKFAFDMNKGHFFDNDTLKRIVTKEERKKEKESLEQQDTSGVIKA
;
A
#
# COMPACT_ATOMS: atom_id res chain seq x y z
N MET A 1 14.03 -6.14 -19.61
CA MET A 1 13.23 -6.27 -18.42
C MET A 1 14.21 -6.39 -17.27
N ALA A 2 13.89 -5.92 -16.09
CA ALA A 2 14.94 -5.75 -15.08
C ALA A 2 14.47 -6.17 -13.69
N ASP A 3 15.29 -7.00 -13.04
CA ASP A 3 15.19 -7.28 -11.60
C ASP A 3 15.96 -6.22 -10.81
N LEU A 4 15.49 -5.89 -9.61
CA LEU A 4 16.24 -5.08 -8.66
C LEU A 4 16.48 -5.87 -7.37
N LYS A 5 17.70 -5.78 -6.85
CA LYS A 5 18.07 -6.40 -5.56
C LYS A 5 18.71 -5.35 -4.67
N LEU A 6 18.04 -5.08 -3.56
CA LEU A 6 18.53 -4.20 -2.50
C LEU A 6 19.01 -5.10 -1.35
N LYS A 7 20.30 -5.07 -1.02
CA LYS A 7 20.92 -5.91 0.01
C LYS A 7 21.51 -5.05 1.09
N ASN A 8 20.95 -5.14 2.30
CA ASN A 8 21.39 -4.42 3.49
C ASN A 8 21.58 -2.90 3.23
N ILE A 9 20.70 -2.33 2.39
CA ILE A 9 20.78 -0.91 2.02
C ILE A 9 20.64 -0.05 3.26
N LYS A 10 21.58 0.89 3.38
CA LYS A 10 21.64 1.85 4.47
C LYS A 10 21.81 3.27 3.94
N LYS A 11 21.08 4.21 4.55
CA LYS A 11 21.24 5.64 4.34
C LYS A 11 21.33 6.37 5.66
N THR A 12 22.50 6.95 5.90
CA THR A 12 22.79 7.85 7.02
C THR A 12 23.27 9.17 6.45
N TYR A 13 22.66 10.28 6.86
CA TYR A 13 23.12 11.63 6.47
C TYR A 13 24.28 12.08 7.36
N GLU A 14 25.27 12.79 6.80
CA GLU A 14 26.54 13.17 7.48
C GLU A 14 26.38 13.78 8.88
N LYS A 15 25.29 14.50 9.14
CA LYS A 15 24.98 15.13 10.45
C LYS A 15 23.54 14.84 10.89
N GLY A 16 22.96 13.76 10.36
CA GLY A 16 21.54 13.42 10.55
C GLY A 16 21.32 12.00 11.02
N PRO A 17 20.07 11.61 11.19
CA PRO A 17 19.72 10.23 11.55
C PRO A 17 19.96 9.27 10.40
N THR A 18 20.04 7.98 10.73
CA THR A 18 19.84 6.91 9.77
C THR A 18 18.37 6.88 9.36
N VAL A 19 18.10 7.04 8.07
CA VAL A 19 16.74 7.11 7.52
C VAL A 19 16.30 5.76 6.95
N VAL A 20 17.26 4.96 6.49
CA VAL A 20 17.04 3.58 6.01
C VAL A 20 18.16 2.74 6.61
N ASP A 21 17.81 1.64 7.26
CA ASP A 21 18.77 0.71 7.87
C ASP A 21 18.41 -0.72 7.54
N ASP A 22 19.39 -1.51 7.13
CA ASP A 22 19.26 -2.93 6.77
C ASP A 22 18.07 -3.26 5.83
N PHE A 23 17.85 -2.38 4.83
CA PHE A 23 16.73 -2.54 3.91
C PHE A 23 17.05 -3.63 2.86
N ASN A 24 16.30 -4.73 2.92
CA ASN A 24 16.45 -5.88 2.06
C ASN A 24 15.17 -6.11 1.23
N LEU A 25 15.28 -6.03 -0.10
CA LEU A 25 14.15 -6.20 -0.99
C LEU A 25 14.60 -6.75 -2.34
N GLU A 26 13.89 -7.75 -2.83
CA GLU A 26 14.05 -8.27 -4.18
C GLU A 26 12.78 -7.96 -4.99
N ILE A 27 12.93 -7.29 -6.14
CA ILE A 27 11.85 -6.87 -7.04
C ILE A 27 12.05 -7.62 -8.35
N HIS A 28 11.05 -8.38 -8.74
CA HIS A 28 11.12 -9.21 -9.94
C HIS A 28 10.74 -8.44 -11.20
N ASP A 29 11.20 -8.96 -12.33
CA ASP A 29 10.89 -8.41 -13.64
C ASP A 29 9.38 -8.28 -13.90
N GLY A 30 8.98 -7.09 -14.39
CA GLY A 30 7.58 -6.78 -14.70
C GLY A 30 6.69 -6.55 -13.47
N GLU A 31 7.24 -6.49 -12.26
CA GLU A 31 6.50 -6.25 -11.02
C GLU A 31 6.10 -4.78 -10.85
N PHE A 32 4.89 -4.53 -10.35
CA PHE A 32 4.47 -3.22 -9.88
C PHE A 32 4.53 -3.19 -8.35
N ILE A 33 5.66 -2.78 -7.82
CA ILE A 33 5.86 -2.70 -6.37
C ILE A 33 5.56 -1.31 -5.84
N VAL A 34 4.82 -1.24 -4.74
CA VAL A 34 4.47 0.02 -4.09
C VAL A 34 5.12 0.10 -2.71
N LEU A 35 5.93 1.12 -2.49
CA LEU A 35 6.44 1.50 -1.18
C LEU A 35 5.44 2.44 -0.52
N VAL A 36 4.87 2.04 0.61
CA VAL A 36 3.87 2.83 1.33
C VAL A 36 4.23 2.94 2.82
N GLY A 37 3.83 4.02 3.46
CA GLY A 37 4.10 4.26 4.89
C GLY A 37 3.94 5.72 5.28
N PRO A 38 4.06 6.08 6.56
CA PRO A 38 3.95 7.45 7.06
C PRO A 38 5.01 8.39 6.44
N SER A 39 4.78 9.69 6.56
CA SER A 39 5.76 10.69 6.15
C SER A 39 7.08 10.51 6.91
N GLY A 40 8.21 10.58 6.19
CA GLY A 40 9.54 10.46 6.78
C GLY A 40 10.03 9.02 7.01
N CYS A 41 9.29 7.97 6.66
CA CYS A 41 9.72 6.57 6.85
C CYS A 41 10.76 6.06 5.82
N GLY A 42 11.29 6.90 4.93
CA GLY A 42 12.38 6.53 4.02
C GLY A 42 11.99 6.18 2.57
N LYS A 43 10.69 6.18 2.19
CA LYS A 43 10.20 5.80 0.85
C LYS A 43 10.89 6.53 -0.30
N SER A 44 10.78 7.87 -0.32
CA SER A 44 11.38 8.70 -1.39
C SER A 44 12.91 8.65 -1.35
N THR A 45 13.51 8.49 -0.17
CA THR A 45 14.96 8.28 -0.03
C THR A 45 15.37 6.97 -0.71
N THR A 46 14.67 5.87 -0.45
CA THR A 46 14.90 4.57 -1.09
C THR A 46 14.73 4.66 -2.60
N LEU A 47 13.64 5.30 -3.07
CA LEU A 47 13.42 5.51 -4.51
C LEU A 47 14.55 6.31 -5.16
N ARG A 48 15.03 7.38 -4.49
CA ARG A 48 16.13 8.22 -4.98
C ARG A 48 17.47 7.50 -4.97
N MET A 49 17.72 6.60 -4.01
CA MET A 49 18.90 5.71 -4.02
C MET A 49 18.86 4.77 -5.23
N ILE A 50 17.70 4.18 -5.55
CA ILE A 50 17.52 3.36 -6.78
C ILE A 50 17.81 4.21 -8.02
N ALA A 51 17.35 5.47 -8.03
CA ALA A 51 17.57 6.40 -9.13
C ALA A 51 19.05 6.87 -9.26
N GLY A 52 19.87 6.69 -8.22
CA GLY A 52 21.20 7.28 -8.14
C GLY A 52 21.21 8.78 -7.87
N LEU A 53 20.07 9.33 -7.43
CA LEU A 53 19.91 10.73 -7.04
C LEU A 53 20.25 10.98 -5.56
N GLU A 54 20.39 9.89 -4.81
CA GLU A 54 20.81 9.87 -3.41
C GLU A 54 21.87 8.79 -3.24
N GLU A 55 22.93 9.10 -2.51
CA GLU A 55 24.04 8.19 -2.26
C GLU A 55 23.64 7.09 -1.27
N ILE A 56 24.03 5.86 -1.54
CA ILE A 56 23.91 4.71 -0.65
C ILE A 56 25.12 4.74 0.30
N THR A 57 24.90 4.81 1.61
CA THR A 57 25.98 4.85 2.61
C THR A 57 26.42 3.47 3.08
N GLY A 58 25.66 2.42 2.77
CA GLY A 58 26.00 1.01 3.03
C GLY A 58 25.10 0.07 2.27
N GLY A 59 25.54 -1.16 2.11
CA GLY A 59 24.82 -2.18 1.35
C GLY A 59 25.04 -2.10 -0.16
N GLU A 60 24.32 -2.91 -0.92
CA GLU A 60 24.54 -3.11 -2.35
C GLU A 60 23.21 -3.04 -3.11
N LEU A 61 23.17 -2.24 -4.17
CA LEU A 61 22.03 -2.15 -5.10
C LEU A 61 22.42 -2.76 -6.44
N TYR A 62 21.63 -3.73 -6.88
CA TYR A 62 21.77 -4.34 -8.19
C TYR A 62 20.57 -4.00 -9.08
N ILE A 63 20.82 -3.70 -10.34
CA ILE A 63 19.84 -3.68 -11.43
C ILE A 63 20.27 -4.77 -12.39
N ASN A 64 19.43 -5.79 -12.57
CA ASN A 64 19.85 -7.08 -13.11
C ASN A 64 21.02 -7.63 -12.27
N ASP A 65 22.05 -8.14 -12.89
CA ASP A 65 23.24 -8.66 -12.18
C ASP A 65 24.34 -7.60 -12.00
N SER A 66 24.05 -6.32 -12.30
CA SER A 66 25.02 -5.22 -12.25
C SER A 66 24.91 -4.43 -10.96
N LEU A 67 25.99 -4.34 -10.19
CA LEU A 67 26.09 -3.44 -9.03
C LEU A 67 26.09 -1.99 -9.53
N VAL A 68 25.15 -1.17 -9.02
CA VAL A 68 24.94 0.20 -9.52
C VAL A 68 25.17 1.29 -8.49
N ASN A 69 25.74 1.00 -7.33
CA ASN A 69 25.95 1.98 -6.27
C ASN A 69 26.62 3.26 -6.82
N ASP A 70 27.71 3.13 -7.58
CA ASP A 70 28.52 4.23 -8.11
C ASP A 70 28.16 4.59 -9.56
N VAL A 71 27.10 3.99 -10.12
CA VAL A 71 26.65 4.28 -11.49
C VAL A 71 25.81 5.55 -11.50
N GLU A 72 26.20 6.53 -12.32
CA GLU A 72 25.45 7.79 -12.47
C GLU A 72 24.01 7.55 -12.97
N PRO A 73 23.02 8.37 -12.54
CA PRO A 73 21.59 8.21 -12.89
C PRO A 73 21.31 8.06 -14.40
N LYS A 74 22.07 8.78 -15.25
CA LYS A 74 21.90 8.73 -16.72
C LYS A 74 22.21 7.36 -17.32
N ASN A 75 23.05 6.56 -16.63
CA ASN A 75 23.55 5.25 -17.06
C ASN A 75 22.82 4.07 -16.43
N ARG A 76 21.87 4.29 -15.51
CA ARG A 76 21.10 3.24 -14.82
C ARG A 76 19.86 2.77 -15.57
N ASP A 77 19.69 2.96 -16.83
CA ASP A 77 18.51 2.54 -17.62
C ASP A 77 17.14 2.62 -16.87
N ILE A 78 16.93 3.73 -16.18
CA ILE A 78 15.74 4.03 -15.40
C ILE A 78 15.02 5.26 -15.97
N ALA A 79 13.71 5.34 -15.78
CA ALA A 79 12.92 6.56 -16.01
C ALA A 79 12.22 6.95 -14.70
N MET A 80 12.19 8.24 -14.37
CA MET A 80 11.61 8.72 -13.12
C MET A 80 10.54 9.79 -13.36
N VAL A 81 9.41 9.64 -12.68
CA VAL A 81 8.33 10.63 -12.59
C VAL A 81 8.39 11.22 -11.18
N PHE A 82 8.54 12.54 -11.10
CA PHE A 82 8.64 13.29 -9.86
C PHE A 82 7.27 13.78 -9.39
N GLN A 83 7.10 13.98 -8.11
CA GLN A 83 5.89 14.50 -7.46
C GLN A 83 5.39 15.82 -8.07
N ASN A 84 6.29 16.71 -8.46
CA ASN A 84 5.96 18.01 -9.07
C ASN A 84 5.97 17.97 -10.61
N TYR A 85 5.96 16.76 -11.20
CA TYR A 85 6.02 16.49 -12.65
C TYR A 85 7.32 16.96 -13.33
N ALA A 86 8.03 17.94 -12.80
CA ALA A 86 9.27 18.53 -13.31
C ALA A 86 9.24 18.82 -14.82
N LEU A 87 8.12 19.38 -15.32
CA LEU A 87 7.98 19.78 -16.72
C LEU A 87 8.75 21.07 -17.00
N TYR A 88 9.35 21.15 -18.18
CA TYR A 88 9.99 22.37 -18.68
C TYR A 88 8.92 23.35 -19.16
N PRO A 89 8.68 24.49 -18.46
CA PRO A 89 7.51 25.33 -18.68
C PRO A 89 7.55 26.09 -20.02
N HIS A 90 8.73 26.28 -20.58
CA HIS A 90 8.95 26.99 -21.85
C HIS A 90 8.84 26.07 -23.08
N MET A 91 8.90 24.75 -22.89
CA MET A 91 8.79 23.73 -23.95
C MET A 91 7.34 23.31 -24.18
N SER A 92 7.04 22.90 -25.43
CA SER A 92 5.76 22.25 -25.76
C SER A 92 5.65 20.87 -25.08
N VAL A 93 4.46 20.24 -25.15
CA VAL A 93 4.28 18.84 -24.72
C VAL A 93 5.21 17.93 -25.52
N TYR A 94 5.25 18.08 -26.85
CA TYR A 94 6.15 17.34 -27.72
C TYR A 94 7.61 17.51 -27.27
N ASP A 95 8.07 18.73 -27.08
CA ASP A 95 9.47 18.97 -26.69
C ASP A 95 9.80 18.46 -25.30
N ASN A 96 8.86 18.54 -24.34
CA ASN A 96 9.02 17.92 -23.03
C ASN A 96 9.24 16.43 -23.13
N MET A 97 8.43 15.72 -23.93
CA MET A 97 8.56 14.27 -24.14
C MET A 97 9.85 13.92 -24.90
N ALA A 98 10.19 14.69 -25.94
CA ALA A 98 11.35 14.47 -26.81
C ALA A 98 12.70 14.80 -26.14
N PHE A 99 12.71 15.58 -25.06
CA PHE A 99 13.92 16.19 -24.50
C PHE A 99 15.02 15.16 -24.20
N GLY A 100 14.68 14.09 -23.48
CA GLY A 100 15.65 13.05 -23.10
C GLY A 100 16.25 12.32 -24.33
N LEU A 101 15.44 12.10 -25.37
CA LEU A 101 15.88 11.47 -26.61
C LEU A 101 16.80 12.41 -27.41
N LYS A 102 16.48 13.72 -27.44
CA LYS A 102 17.34 14.74 -28.08
C LYS A 102 18.72 14.79 -27.41
N LEU A 103 18.81 14.73 -26.07
CA LEU A 103 20.09 14.68 -25.36
C LEU A 103 20.93 13.44 -25.69
N ARG A 104 20.27 12.32 -25.95
CA ARG A 104 20.92 11.05 -26.39
C ARG A 104 21.27 11.04 -27.88
N LYS A 105 20.99 12.13 -28.60
CA LYS A 105 21.21 12.25 -30.06
C LYS A 105 20.46 11.22 -30.88
N THR A 106 19.29 10.78 -30.41
CA THR A 106 18.38 9.88 -31.15
C THR A 106 17.98 10.52 -32.48
N PRO A 107 17.85 9.77 -33.58
CA PRO A 107 17.42 10.28 -34.87
C PRO A 107 16.05 10.97 -34.80
N LYS A 108 15.86 12.08 -35.53
CA LYS A 108 14.60 12.88 -35.49
C LYS A 108 13.38 12.05 -35.88
N ALA A 109 13.49 11.14 -36.83
CA ALA A 109 12.37 10.29 -37.25
C ALA A 109 11.93 9.36 -36.11
N GLU A 110 12.86 8.74 -35.41
CA GLU A 110 12.61 7.87 -34.26
C GLU A 110 12.03 8.64 -33.07
N ILE A 111 12.55 9.87 -32.79
CA ILE A 111 11.95 10.75 -31.75
C ILE A 111 10.48 11.02 -32.06
N LYS A 112 10.16 11.34 -33.32
CA LYS A 112 8.80 11.64 -33.74
C LYS A 112 7.90 10.43 -33.53
N GLU A 113 8.30 9.26 -33.99
CA GLU A 113 7.56 8.01 -33.86
C GLU A 113 7.27 7.67 -32.37
N ARG A 114 8.30 7.69 -31.51
CA ARG A 114 8.16 7.38 -30.09
C ARG A 114 7.28 8.39 -29.36
N VAL A 115 7.40 9.70 -29.65
CA VAL A 115 6.57 10.73 -29.03
C VAL A 115 5.12 10.62 -29.47
N GLU A 116 4.84 10.43 -30.78
CA GLU A 116 3.49 10.27 -31.29
C GLU A 116 2.83 9.02 -30.71
N HIS A 117 3.55 7.89 -30.65
CA HIS A 117 3.06 6.67 -30.02
C HIS A 117 2.73 6.84 -28.53
N ALA A 118 3.63 7.46 -27.76
CA ALA A 118 3.37 7.75 -26.34
C ALA A 118 2.21 8.74 -26.16
N ALA A 119 2.09 9.73 -27.04
CA ALA A 119 0.97 10.67 -27.00
C ALA A 119 -0.38 9.99 -27.29
N GLU A 120 -0.42 9.05 -28.22
CA GLU A 120 -1.60 8.24 -28.50
C GLU A 120 -2.00 7.40 -27.29
N ILE A 121 -1.04 6.68 -26.65
CA ILE A 121 -1.27 5.88 -25.45
C ILE A 121 -1.91 6.71 -24.33
N LEU A 122 -1.46 7.98 -24.18
CA LEU A 122 -1.83 8.86 -23.07
C LEU A 122 -2.98 9.81 -23.42
N GLY A 123 -3.53 9.79 -24.64
CA GLY A 123 -4.55 10.72 -25.10
C GLY A 123 -4.05 12.17 -25.12
N LEU A 124 -2.83 12.40 -25.58
CA LEU A 124 -2.17 13.71 -25.64
C LEU A 124 -1.96 14.23 -27.05
N THR A 125 -2.39 13.51 -28.09
CA THR A 125 -2.15 13.85 -29.50
C THR A 125 -2.55 15.27 -29.84
N ASP A 126 -3.74 15.73 -29.40
CA ASP A 126 -4.26 17.09 -29.67
C ASP A 126 -3.58 18.18 -28.81
N TYR A 127 -2.69 17.81 -27.93
CA TYR A 127 -2.03 18.69 -26.98
C TYR A 127 -0.53 18.88 -27.23
N LEU A 128 0.05 18.19 -28.23
CA LEU A 128 1.50 18.12 -28.47
C LEU A 128 2.16 19.50 -28.62
N ASP A 129 1.46 20.47 -29.23
CA ASP A 129 1.98 21.83 -29.43
C ASP A 129 1.74 22.77 -28.25
N ARG A 130 0.96 22.34 -27.23
CA ARG A 130 0.65 23.18 -26.07
C ARG A 130 1.81 23.22 -25.09
N LYS A 131 1.87 24.31 -24.33
CA LYS A 131 2.81 24.44 -23.19
C LYS A 131 2.16 24.01 -21.87
N PRO A 132 2.93 23.60 -20.85
CA PRO A 132 2.42 23.12 -19.56
C PRO A 132 1.41 24.04 -18.88
N LYS A 133 1.53 25.36 -19.02
CA LYS A 133 0.59 26.35 -18.46
C LYS A 133 -0.83 26.26 -19.02
N ALA A 134 -0.98 25.69 -20.21
CA ALA A 134 -2.27 25.53 -20.91
C ALA A 134 -2.89 24.14 -20.69
N LEU A 135 -2.38 23.38 -19.73
CA LEU A 135 -2.79 22.00 -19.43
C LEU A 135 -3.44 21.91 -18.06
N SER A 136 -4.41 20.98 -17.90
CA SER A 136 -4.93 20.58 -16.60
C SER A 136 -3.88 19.81 -15.79
N GLY A 137 -4.13 19.59 -14.49
CA GLY A 137 -3.26 18.79 -13.62
C GLY A 137 -2.99 17.41 -14.18
N GLY A 138 -4.06 16.67 -14.56
CA GLY A 138 -3.93 15.34 -15.15
C GLY A 138 -3.24 15.31 -16.51
N GLN A 139 -3.43 16.35 -17.34
CA GLN A 139 -2.69 16.45 -18.59
C GLN A 139 -1.20 16.67 -18.33
N ARG A 140 -0.82 17.53 -17.39
CA ARG A 140 0.60 17.70 -16.99
C ARG A 140 1.21 16.40 -16.50
N GLN A 141 0.47 15.65 -15.69
CA GLN A 141 0.92 14.35 -15.21
C GLN A 141 1.13 13.35 -16.37
N ARG A 142 0.17 13.26 -17.31
CA ARG A 142 0.32 12.41 -18.50
C ARG A 142 1.55 12.80 -19.32
N VAL A 143 1.87 14.10 -19.43
CA VAL A 143 3.11 14.54 -20.08
C VAL A 143 4.35 14.04 -19.34
N ALA A 144 4.35 14.05 -17.99
CA ALA A 144 5.46 13.51 -17.20
C ALA A 144 5.61 11.99 -17.38
N LEU A 145 4.48 11.24 -17.43
CA LEU A 145 4.48 9.83 -17.79
C LEU A 145 4.99 9.61 -19.22
N GLY A 146 4.57 10.44 -20.18
CA GLY A 146 5.05 10.38 -21.55
C GLY A 146 6.57 10.53 -21.68
N ARG A 147 7.18 11.42 -20.90
CA ARG A 147 8.65 11.55 -20.81
C ARG A 147 9.33 10.25 -20.37
N ALA A 148 8.69 9.52 -19.45
CA ALA A 148 9.22 8.23 -18.99
C ALA A 148 9.04 7.14 -20.07
N ILE A 149 7.86 7.07 -20.70
CA ILE A 149 7.53 6.07 -21.72
C ILE A 149 8.44 6.17 -22.95
N VAL A 150 8.62 7.36 -23.52
CA VAL A 150 9.45 7.55 -24.71
C VAL A 150 10.89 7.11 -24.52
N ARG A 151 11.35 7.00 -23.29
CA ARG A 151 12.70 6.54 -22.95
C ARG A 151 12.85 5.02 -23.11
N GLU A 152 11.75 4.26 -23.00
CA GLU A 152 11.75 2.79 -23.03
C GLU A 152 12.75 2.20 -22.02
N ALA A 153 12.78 2.78 -20.82
CA ALA A 153 13.64 2.31 -19.74
C ALA A 153 13.14 0.96 -19.19
N SER A 154 14.08 0.16 -18.71
CA SER A 154 13.77 -1.15 -18.12
C SER A 154 13.10 -1.05 -16.75
N VAL A 155 13.30 0.07 -16.02
CA VAL A 155 12.70 0.34 -14.71
C VAL A 155 12.03 1.70 -14.68
N PHE A 156 10.78 1.76 -14.19
CA PHE A 156 10.04 2.98 -13.92
C PHE A 156 10.01 3.29 -12.43
N LEU A 157 10.38 4.51 -12.08
CA LEU A 157 10.34 5.02 -10.71
C LEU A 157 9.32 6.16 -10.63
N MET A 158 8.41 6.12 -9.65
CA MET A 158 7.35 7.11 -9.49
C MET A 158 7.32 7.61 -8.03
N ASP A 159 7.68 8.88 -7.83
CA ASP A 159 7.72 9.53 -6.50
C ASP A 159 6.43 10.32 -6.30
N GLU A 160 5.45 9.75 -5.60
CA GLU A 160 4.13 10.33 -5.28
C GLU A 160 3.43 11.04 -6.46
N PRO A 161 3.30 10.39 -7.64
CA PRO A 161 2.88 11.09 -8.85
C PRO A 161 1.44 11.61 -8.81
N LEU A 162 0.58 11.11 -7.90
CA LEU A 162 -0.85 11.47 -7.81
C LEU A 162 -1.17 12.45 -6.68
N SER A 163 -0.20 12.79 -5.82
CA SER A 163 -0.41 13.59 -4.60
C SER A 163 -1.00 14.99 -4.87
N ASN A 164 -0.68 15.60 -6.01
CA ASN A 164 -1.11 16.94 -6.38
C ASN A 164 -2.41 16.99 -7.20
N LEU A 165 -3.17 15.89 -7.25
CA LEU A 165 -4.43 15.79 -7.99
C LEU A 165 -5.64 15.80 -7.06
N ASP A 166 -6.77 16.34 -7.55
CA ASP A 166 -8.07 16.19 -6.89
C ASP A 166 -8.54 14.73 -6.86
N ALA A 167 -9.48 14.40 -5.96
CA ALA A 167 -9.93 13.03 -5.72
C ALA A 167 -10.47 12.33 -6.99
N LYS A 168 -11.28 13.03 -7.80
CA LYS A 168 -11.87 12.46 -9.03
C LYS A 168 -10.78 12.13 -10.05
N LEU A 169 -9.85 13.05 -10.26
CA LEU A 169 -8.76 12.88 -11.20
C LEU A 169 -7.78 11.80 -10.73
N ARG A 170 -7.54 11.69 -9.42
CA ARG A 170 -6.71 10.64 -8.82
C ARG A 170 -7.26 9.24 -9.14
N VAL A 171 -8.58 9.02 -9.01
CA VAL A 171 -9.23 7.74 -9.37
C VAL A 171 -8.99 7.40 -10.85
N GLN A 172 -9.18 8.38 -11.75
CA GLN A 172 -8.95 8.17 -13.18
C GLN A 172 -7.50 7.84 -13.49
N MET A 173 -6.56 8.57 -12.88
CA MET A 173 -5.13 8.37 -13.14
C MET A 173 -4.58 7.06 -12.57
N ARG A 174 -5.10 6.57 -11.45
CA ARG A 174 -4.79 5.21 -10.96
C ARG A 174 -5.11 4.16 -12.02
N ALA A 175 -6.32 4.21 -12.57
CA ALA A 175 -6.73 3.28 -13.61
C ALA A 175 -5.84 3.38 -14.86
N GLU A 176 -5.46 4.60 -15.28
CA GLU A 176 -4.57 4.82 -16.42
C GLU A 176 -3.15 4.27 -16.19
N ILE A 177 -2.57 4.50 -15.01
CA ILE A 177 -1.24 3.96 -14.66
C ILE A 177 -1.27 2.43 -14.62
N THR A 178 -2.33 1.83 -14.05
CA THR A 178 -2.48 0.37 -14.00
C THR A 178 -2.60 -0.23 -15.40
N LYS A 179 -3.40 0.39 -16.31
CA LYS A 179 -3.49 -0.03 -17.71
C LYS A 179 -2.15 0.10 -18.43
N LEU A 180 -1.45 1.21 -18.18
CA LEU A 180 -0.15 1.48 -18.78
C LEU A 180 0.88 0.41 -18.37
N HIS A 181 0.96 0.09 -17.07
CA HIS A 181 1.85 -0.96 -16.58
C HIS A 181 1.55 -2.33 -17.22
N LYS A 182 0.26 -2.72 -17.28
CA LYS A 182 -0.15 -3.98 -17.95
C LYS A 182 0.26 -4.03 -19.42
N ARG A 183 0.28 -2.89 -20.11
CA ARG A 183 0.68 -2.78 -21.52
C ARG A 183 2.19 -2.83 -21.70
N LEU A 184 2.93 -2.12 -20.87
CA LEU A 184 4.39 -1.99 -20.97
C LEU A 184 5.13 -3.17 -20.33
N LYS A 185 4.55 -3.78 -19.30
CA LYS A 185 5.14 -4.88 -18.51
C LYS A 185 6.53 -4.56 -17.97
N THR A 186 6.81 -3.29 -17.69
CA THR A 186 8.09 -2.82 -17.14
C THR A 186 8.09 -2.88 -15.63
N THR A 187 9.22 -3.20 -15.02
CA THR A 187 9.40 -3.17 -13.56
C THR A 187 9.17 -1.76 -13.05
N THR A 188 8.22 -1.60 -12.14
CA THR A 188 7.79 -0.30 -11.63
C THR A 188 7.92 -0.24 -10.11
N VAL A 189 8.64 0.79 -9.61
CA VAL A 189 8.69 1.13 -8.18
C VAL A 189 7.92 2.43 -7.97
N TYR A 190 6.85 2.34 -7.22
CA TYR A 190 5.92 3.43 -6.96
C TYR A 190 5.94 3.80 -5.49
N VAL A 191 6.08 5.07 -5.17
CA VAL A 191 6.03 5.60 -3.80
C VAL A 191 4.73 6.36 -3.60
N THR A 192 4.04 6.09 -2.50
CA THR A 192 2.86 6.83 -2.08
C THR A 192 2.71 6.83 -0.55
N HIS A 193 1.91 7.76 -0.03
CA HIS A 193 1.37 7.73 1.33
C HIS A 193 -0.12 7.32 1.35
N ASP A 194 -0.74 7.13 0.17
CA ASP A 194 -2.15 6.75 0.01
C ASP A 194 -2.26 5.22 -0.07
N GLN A 195 -2.84 4.61 0.97
CA GLN A 195 -3.06 3.16 1.03
C GLN A 195 -4.00 2.65 -0.07
N THR A 196 -4.95 3.49 -0.54
CA THR A 196 -5.86 3.09 -1.63
C THR A 196 -5.10 2.93 -2.94
N GLU A 197 -4.09 3.78 -3.20
CA GLU A 197 -3.21 3.61 -4.35
C GLU A 197 -2.44 2.29 -4.25
N ALA A 198 -1.85 2.00 -3.08
CA ALA A 198 -1.12 0.76 -2.84
C ALA A 198 -2.02 -0.47 -3.05
N LEU A 199 -3.19 -0.51 -2.41
CA LEU A 199 -4.11 -1.66 -2.48
C LEU A 199 -4.69 -1.89 -3.88
N THR A 200 -4.83 -0.84 -4.71
CA THR A 200 -5.50 -0.96 -6.02
C THR A 200 -4.56 -1.15 -7.21
N MET A 201 -3.30 -0.75 -7.08
CA MET A 201 -2.35 -0.74 -8.20
C MET A 201 -1.21 -1.76 -8.06
N ALA A 202 -0.82 -2.08 -6.84
CA ALA A 202 0.34 -2.94 -6.60
C ALA A 202 0.11 -4.39 -6.99
N THR A 203 1.15 -5.04 -7.53
CA THR A 203 1.27 -6.50 -7.50
C THR A 203 1.77 -6.94 -6.13
N ARG A 204 2.67 -6.15 -5.52
CA ARG A 204 3.18 -6.36 -4.16
C ARG A 204 3.40 -5.01 -3.47
N ILE A 205 3.07 -4.94 -2.18
CA ILE A 205 3.20 -3.76 -1.32
C ILE A 205 4.34 -3.97 -0.35
N VAL A 206 5.15 -2.95 -0.14
CA VAL A 206 6.16 -2.85 0.93
C VAL A 206 5.71 -1.77 1.89
N ILE A 207 5.35 -2.17 3.09
CA ILE A 207 4.91 -1.26 4.16
C ILE A 207 6.14 -0.88 4.99
N LEU A 208 6.37 0.41 5.12
CA LEU A 208 7.54 0.98 5.79
C LEU A 208 7.14 1.80 7.02
N ASP A 209 7.89 1.64 8.09
CA ASP A 209 7.88 2.56 9.23
C ASP A 209 9.31 2.81 9.72
N LYS A 210 9.65 4.08 9.94
CA LYS A 210 10.95 4.53 10.52
C LYS A 210 12.21 3.91 9.90
N GLY A 211 12.16 3.62 8.59
CA GLY A 211 13.29 3.04 7.86
C GLY A 211 13.26 1.52 7.74
N ASP A 212 12.37 0.84 8.47
CA ASP A 212 12.23 -0.61 8.49
C ASP A 212 11.09 -1.10 7.61
N ILE A 213 11.24 -2.30 7.06
CA ILE A 213 10.16 -3.02 6.37
C ILE A 213 9.29 -3.71 7.42
N MET A 214 8.04 -3.27 7.54
CA MET A 214 7.07 -3.84 8.48
C MET A 214 6.36 -5.07 7.93
N GLN A 215 6.10 -5.11 6.62
CA GLN A 215 5.56 -6.26 5.89
C GLN A 215 5.76 -6.08 4.39
N VAL A 216 5.95 -7.20 3.68
CA VAL A 216 5.92 -7.28 2.22
C VAL A 216 4.92 -8.35 1.82
N GLY A 217 3.98 -8.03 0.92
CA GLY A 217 2.98 -8.98 0.47
C GLY A 217 2.08 -8.42 -0.64
N SER A 218 1.23 -9.28 -1.21
CA SER A 218 0.18 -8.83 -2.12
C SER A 218 -0.82 -7.90 -1.40
N PRO A 219 -1.60 -7.08 -2.11
CA PRO A 219 -2.63 -6.24 -1.52
C PRO A 219 -3.58 -7.00 -0.58
N LYS A 220 -4.00 -8.19 -1.00
CA LYS A 220 -4.87 -9.05 -0.20
C LYS A 220 -4.18 -9.57 1.06
N GLU A 221 -2.92 -9.98 0.94
CA GLU A 221 -2.14 -10.51 2.07
C GLU A 221 -1.95 -9.46 3.16
N VAL A 222 -1.52 -8.25 2.82
CA VAL A 222 -1.29 -7.18 3.81
C VAL A 222 -2.59 -6.71 4.47
N TYR A 223 -3.73 -6.83 3.77
CA TYR A 223 -5.04 -6.48 4.30
C TYR A 223 -5.63 -7.57 5.20
N ASP A 224 -5.64 -8.82 4.72
CA ASP A 224 -6.28 -9.94 5.41
C ASP A 224 -5.40 -10.54 6.51
N PHE A 225 -4.06 -10.43 6.37
CA PHE A 225 -3.08 -11.07 7.26
C PHE A 225 -1.98 -10.09 7.70
N PRO A 226 -2.32 -8.99 8.40
CA PRO A 226 -1.31 -8.05 8.88
C PRO A 226 -0.35 -8.74 9.86
N GLU A 227 0.96 -8.59 9.66
CA GLU A 227 1.98 -9.24 10.50
C GLU A 227 2.15 -8.61 11.88
N ASN A 228 1.67 -7.39 12.06
CA ASN A 228 1.76 -6.66 13.32
C ASN A 228 0.67 -5.59 13.44
N VAL A 229 0.52 -5.01 14.63
CA VAL A 229 -0.47 -3.98 14.93
C VAL A 229 -0.29 -2.75 14.04
N PHE A 230 0.96 -2.35 13.75
CA PHE A 230 1.22 -1.20 12.88
C PHE A 230 0.60 -1.40 11.50
N VAL A 231 0.86 -2.53 10.85
CA VAL A 231 0.28 -2.85 9.53
C VAL A 231 -1.24 -2.92 9.61
N ALA A 232 -1.79 -3.55 10.64
CA ALA A 232 -3.23 -3.68 10.86
C ALA A 232 -3.94 -2.33 10.92
N GLN A 233 -3.32 -1.35 11.61
CA GLN A 233 -3.86 0.01 11.75
C GLN A 233 -3.51 0.92 10.58
N PHE A 234 -2.39 0.68 9.89
CA PHE A 234 -1.98 1.49 8.76
C PHE A 234 -2.76 1.13 7.48
N ILE A 235 -3.09 -0.15 7.27
CA ILE A 235 -3.79 -0.64 6.07
C ILE A 235 -5.29 -0.82 6.36
N GLY A 236 -6.11 -0.06 5.67
CA GLY A 236 -7.57 -0.04 5.79
C GLY A 236 -8.08 1.37 6.16
N SER A 237 -9.22 1.77 5.61
CA SER A 237 -9.90 3.02 5.94
C SER A 237 -11.39 2.75 6.14
N PRO A 238 -11.87 2.82 7.39
CA PRO A 238 -11.12 3.10 8.62
C PRO A 238 -10.05 2.06 8.98
N ALA A 239 -9.17 2.42 9.92
CA ALA A 239 -8.16 1.51 10.47
C ALA A 239 -8.80 0.33 11.22
N MET A 240 -8.06 -0.77 11.40
CA MET A 240 -8.48 -1.87 12.27
C MET A 240 -8.67 -1.39 13.71
N ASN A 241 -9.79 -1.74 14.33
CA ASN A 241 -9.96 -1.59 15.77
C ASN A 241 -8.98 -2.50 16.50
N VAL A 242 -8.28 -1.99 17.49
CA VAL A 242 -7.33 -2.75 18.31
C VAL A 242 -7.63 -2.53 19.77
N PHE A 243 -8.07 -3.59 20.46
CA PHE A 243 -8.43 -3.58 21.86
C PHE A 243 -7.31 -4.15 22.74
N ASP A 244 -7.13 -3.55 23.90
CA ASP A 244 -6.44 -4.17 25.00
C ASP A 244 -7.31 -5.28 25.60
N ALA A 245 -6.82 -6.51 25.60
CA ALA A 245 -7.57 -7.67 25.99
C ALA A 245 -6.69 -8.70 26.71
N GLU A 246 -7.33 -9.72 27.27
CA GLU A 246 -6.67 -10.86 27.91
C GLU A 246 -7.31 -12.15 27.39
N ILE A 247 -6.51 -13.20 27.24
CA ILE A 247 -7.05 -14.55 27.09
C ILE A 247 -7.18 -15.14 28.49
N ARG A 248 -8.41 -15.48 28.88
CA ARG A 248 -8.69 -16.07 30.20
C ARG A 248 -9.52 -17.34 30.03
N ASN A 249 -8.98 -18.48 30.47
CA ASN A 249 -9.60 -19.80 30.29
C ASN A 249 -9.93 -20.13 28.81
N GLY A 250 -9.13 -19.60 27.88
CA GLY A 250 -9.34 -19.75 26.45
C GLY A 250 -10.46 -18.92 25.85
N GLU A 251 -10.93 -17.89 26.53
CA GLU A 251 -11.89 -16.89 26.04
C GLU A 251 -11.21 -15.51 25.96
N LEU A 252 -11.69 -14.64 25.07
CA LEU A 252 -11.24 -13.27 24.94
C LEU A 252 -12.00 -12.41 25.98
N VAL A 253 -11.25 -11.67 26.79
CA VAL A 253 -11.81 -10.76 27.81
C VAL A 253 -11.35 -9.34 27.50
N ILE A 254 -12.31 -8.44 27.28
CA ILE A 254 -12.11 -6.99 27.12
C ILE A 254 -12.81 -6.33 28.30
N GLY A 255 -12.03 -5.77 29.27
CA GLY A 255 -12.61 -5.28 30.52
C GLY A 255 -13.40 -6.36 31.26
N GLU A 256 -14.72 -6.17 31.40
CA GLU A 256 -15.65 -7.14 31.99
C GLU A 256 -16.37 -8.01 30.93
N THR A 257 -16.28 -7.64 29.65
CA THR A 257 -16.92 -8.33 28.55
C THR A 257 -16.13 -9.57 28.12
N THR A 258 -16.79 -10.75 28.17
CA THR A 258 -16.20 -12.03 27.76
C THR A 258 -16.78 -12.46 26.40
N ILE A 259 -15.88 -12.81 25.47
CA ILE A 259 -16.21 -13.17 24.08
C ILE A 259 -15.61 -14.52 23.76
N LYS A 260 -16.43 -15.40 23.22
CA LYS A 260 -16.01 -16.75 22.85
C LYS A 260 -15.17 -16.74 21.58
N ILE A 261 -14.04 -17.43 21.61
CA ILE A 261 -13.13 -17.57 20.48
C ILE A 261 -13.46 -18.85 19.71
N PRO A 262 -13.47 -18.83 18.35
CA PRO A 262 -13.59 -20.07 17.55
C PRO A 262 -12.54 -21.10 17.94
N GLU A 263 -12.93 -22.37 18.01
CA GLU A 263 -12.11 -23.44 18.60
C GLU A 263 -10.70 -23.56 17.97
N PHE A 264 -10.57 -23.33 16.67
CA PHE A 264 -9.26 -23.38 16.01
C PHE A 264 -8.32 -22.26 16.49
N LYS A 265 -8.81 -21.02 16.66
CA LYS A 265 -8.04 -19.89 17.19
C LYS A 265 -7.75 -20.05 18.68
N ARG A 266 -8.74 -20.56 19.42
CA ARG A 266 -8.57 -20.88 20.84
C ARG A 266 -7.43 -21.88 21.06
N ARG A 267 -7.40 -22.99 20.29
CA ARG A 267 -6.32 -23.98 20.37
C ARG A 267 -4.96 -23.36 20.01
N MET A 268 -4.91 -22.52 18.98
CA MET A 268 -3.69 -21.81 18.61
C MET A 268 -3.16 -20.98 19.78
N LEU A 269 -3.99 -20.12 20.38
CA LEU A 269 -3.61 -19.24 21.49
C LEU A 269 -3.13 -20.04 22.72
N LEU A 270 -3.83 -21.13 23.07
CA LEU A 270 -3.44 -21.97 24.20
C LEU A 270 -2.12 -22.72 23.93
N ASN A 271 -1.92 -23.23 22.73
CA ASN A 271 -0.69 -23.95 22.35
C ASN A 271 0.53 -23.01 22.31
N GLU A 272 0.34 -21.75 21.91
CA GLU A 272 1.39 -20.71 21.94
C GLU A 272 1.55 -20.10 23.35
N GLY A 273 0.81 -20.59 24.35
CA GLY A 273 0.95 -20.22 25.76
C GLY A 273 0.41 -18.85 26.14
N TYR A 274 -0.65 -18.41 25.46
CA TYR A 274 -1.31 -17.11 25.74
C TYR A 274 -2.45 -17.18 26.75
N ASP A 275 -2.76 -18.33 27.35
CA ASP A 275 -3.77 -18.41 28.40
C ASP A 275 -3.35 -17.60 29.65
N ASN A 276 -4.27 -16.80 30.18
CA ASN A 276 -4.06 -15.84 31.26
C ASN A 276 -2.94 -14.81 30.98
N LYS A 277 -2.86 -14.36 29.72
CA LYS A 277 -1.92 -13.33 29.29
C LYS A 277 -2.63 -12.16 28.59
N PRO A 278 -2.09 -10.94 28.77
CA PRO A 278 -2.54 -9.79 28.00
C PRO A 278 -2.16 -9.95 26.52
N ILE A 279 -3.05 -9.49 25.65
CA ILE A 279 -2.88 -9.47 24.19
C ILE A 279 -3.48 -8.18 23.63
N LYS A 280 -3.23 -7.92 22.35
CA LYS A 280 -4.03 -6.98 21.55
C LYS A 280 -4.97 -7.79 20.64
N PHE A 281 -6.26 -7.46 20.68
CA PHE A 281 -7.26 -8.03 19.79
C PHE A 281 -7.61 -7.05 18.68
N GLY A 282 -7.44 -7.46 17.42
CA GLY A 282 -7.73 -6.66 16.23
C GLY A 282 -8.96 -7.15 15.49
N ILE A 283 -9.85 -6.24 15.11
CA ILE A 283 -11.01 -6.53 14.26
C ILE A 283 -11.30 -5.36 13.32
N ARG A 284 -11.60 -5.65 12.05
CA ARG A 284 -11.88 -4.57 11.10
C ARG A 284 -13.27 -3.97 11.33
N PRO A 285 -13.49 -2.69 10.99
CA PRO A 285 -14.78 -2.03 11.14
C PRO A 285 -15.96 -2.74 10.45
N GLU A 286 -15.73 -3.36 9.29
CA GLU A 286 -16.72 -4.14 8.54
C GLU A 286 -17.04 -5.51 9.15
N ASP A 287 -16.20 -5.98 10.07
CA ASP A 287 -16.37 -7.26 10.76
C ASP A 287 -16.96 -7.08 12.19
N VAL A 288 -17.34 -5.85 12.54
CA VAL A 288 -18.15 -5.50 13.71
C VAL A 288 -19.57 -5.22 13.23
N ARG A 289 -20.49 -6.13 13.48
CA ARG A 289 -21.81 -6.15 12.85
C ARG A 289 -22.94 -5.98 13.88
N GLU A 290 -24.01 -5.32 13.44
CA GLU A 290 -25.23 -5.06 14.22
C GLU A 290 -26.47 -5.76 13.63
N GLU A 291 -26.37 -6.34 12.42
CA GLU A 291 -27.51 -6.99 11.80
C GLU A 291 -28.08 -8.12 12.68
N ALA A 292 -29.39 -8.09 12.97
CA ALA A 292 -30.02 -9.00 13.90
C ALA A 292 -29.73 -10.48 13.58
N VAL A 293 -29.78 -10.87 12.30
CA VAL A 293 -29.53 -12.25 11.86
C VAL A 293 -28.09 -12.68 12.20
N PHE A 294 -27.09 -11.79 12.01
CA PHE A 294 -25.70 -12.08 12.34
C PHE A 294 -25.53 -12.16 13.87
N VAL A 295 -26.03 -11.15 14.59
CA VAL A 295 -25.94 -11.10 16.06
C VAL A 295 -26.59 -12.32 16.72
N GLU A 296 -27.74 -12.79 16.19
CA GLU A 296 -28.40 -14.02 16.67
C GLU A 296 -27.61 -15.29 16.40
N SER A 297 -26.85 -15.35 15.29
CA SER A 297 -26.00 -16.48 14.97
C SER A 297 -24.69 -16.48 15.79
N GLU A 298 -24.24 -15.31 16.22
CA GLU A 298 -22.95 -15.08 16.90
C GLU A 298 -23.14 -14.57 18.35
N LEU A 299 -24.19 -15.02 19.06
CA LEU A 299 -24.52 -14.58 20.43
C LEU A 299 -23.33 -14.68 21.41
N ALA A 300 -22.42 -15.62 21.18
CA ALA A 300 -21.25 -15.81 22.01
C ALA A 300 -20.14 -14.76 21.81
N SER A 301 -20.25 -13.92 20.78
CA SER A 301 -19.37 -12.77 20.51
C SER A 301 -20.15 -11.43 20.53
N ALA A 302 -21.41 -11.46 20.98
CA ALA A 302 -22.26 -10.28 21.01
C ALA A 302 -22.10 -9.49 22.32
N PHE A 303 -22.17 -8.16 22.19
CA PHE A 303 -22.08 -7.21 23.29
C PHE A 303 -22.95 -5.97 23.00
N ASN A 304 -23.26 -5.19 24.01
CA ASN A 304 -23.95 -3.91 23.84
C ASN A 304 -22.96 -2.76 23.93
N ALA A 305 -23.11 -1.77 23.05
CA ALA A 305 -22.33 -0.54 23.11
C ALA A 305 -23.18 0.67 22.77
N GLU A 306 -22.85 1.81 23.36
CA GLU A 306 -23.50 3.09 23.09
C GLU A 306 -22.83 3.74 21.87
N VAL A 307 -23.62 4.17 20.89
CA VAL A 307 -23.19 4.97 19.76
C VAL A 307 -22.86 6.39 20.24
N LYS A 308 -21.62 6.81 20.07
CA LYS A 308 -21.16 8.17 20.43
C LYS A 308 -21.28 9.14 19.26
N VAL A 309 -20.95 8.67 18.05
CA VAL A 309 -20.99 9.46 16.81
C VAL A 309 -21.50 8.55 15.68
N SER A 310 -22.33 9.12 14.81
CA SER A 310 -22.82 8.48 13.58
C SER A 310 -22.50 9.35 12.38
N GLU A 311 -21.66 8.86 11.46
CA GLU A 311 -21.23 9.58 10.25
C GLU A 311 -21.78 8.92 9.00
N LEU A 312 -22.74 9.57 8.33
CA LEU A 312 -23.31 9.08 7.07
C LEU A 312 -22.37 9.41 5.88
N LEU A 313 -21.83 8.38 5.24
CA LEU A 313 -20.96 8.48 4.07
C LEU A 313 -21.64 8.10 2.75
N GLY A 314 -22.96 8.30 2.67
CA GLY A 314 -23.78 7.99 1.50
C GLY A 314 -24.36 6.60 1.55
N SER A 315 -23.66 5.55 1.15
CA SER A 315 -24.11 4.15 1.20
C SER A 315 -23.79 3.42 2.50
N GLU A 316 -22.97 4.01 3.34
CA GLU A 316 -22.46 3.42 4.59
C GLU A 316 -22.53 4.45 5.72
N ILE A 317 -22.63 3.97 6.94
CA ILE A 317 -22.51 4.76 8.17
C ILE A 317 -21.30 4.25 8.95
N MET A 318 -20.46 5.17 9.44
CA MET A 318 -19.44 4.87 10.44
C MET A 318 -20.00 5.19 11.82
N LEU A 319 -20.13 4.17 12.66
CA LEU A 319 -20.54 4.30 14.04
C LEU A 319 -19.32 4.25 14.92
N TYR A 320 -19.09 5.32 15.68
CA TYR A 320 -18.09 5.37 16.72
C TYR A 320 -18.74 5.03 18.05
N SER A 321 -18.27 3.97 18.66
CA SER A 321 -18.87 3.40 19.88
C SER A 321 -17.77 3.06 20.89
N ASP A 322 -18.16 2.73 22.12
CA ASP A 322 -17.27 2.40 23.23
C ASP A 322 -17.57 1.01 23.77
N LEU A 323 -16.54 0.20 23.95
CA LEU A 323 -16.58 -1.08 24.64
C LEU A 323 -15.59 -1.04 25.80
N GLU A 324 -16.09 -1.04 27.03
CA GLU A 324 -15.26 -1.06 28.25
C GLU A 324 -14.22 0.07 28.31
N GLY A 325 -14.60 1.28 27.87
CA GLY A 325 -13.71 2.44 27.83
C GLY A 325 -12.74 2.47 26.65
N GLN A 326 -12.91 1.57 25.68
CA GLN A 326 -12.09 1.52 24.45
C GLN A 326 -12.96 1.85 23.25
N GLU A 327 -12.62 2.92 22.53
CA GLU A 327 -13.33 3.35 21.35
C GLU A 327 -13.13 2.36 20.19
N PHE A 328 -14.19 2.12 19.42
CA PHE A 328 -14.15 1.34 18.19
C PHE A 328 -15.06 1.92 17.12
N ILE A 329 -14.78 1.58 15.88
CA ILE A 329 -15.56 1.96 14.71
C ILE A 329 -16.22 0.71 14.14
N SER A 330 -17.52 0.77 13.86
CA SER A 330 -18.21 -0.21 13.01
C SER A 330 -18.69 0.45 11.72
N ARG A 331 -18.64 -0.30 10.61
CA ARG A 331 -19.11 0.14 9.32
C ARG A 331 -20.39 -0.62 8.98
N VAL A 332 -21.51 0.11 8.94
CA VAL A 332 -22.84 -0.44 8.79
C VAL A 332 -23.56 0.12 7.55
N ASP A 333 -24.64 -0.53 7.13
CA ASP A 333 -25.43 -0.09 5.98
C ASP A 333 -26.17 1.22 6.30
N ALA A 334 -26.21 2.15 5.33
CA ALA A 334 -26.88 3.47 5.48
C ALA A 334 -28.39 3.40 5.73
N ARG A 335 -29.02 2.23 5.58
CA ARG A 335 -30.44 2.03 5.90
C ARG A 335 -30.72 1.94 7.41
N ASN A 336 -29.66 1.77 8.22
CA ASN A 336 -29.77 1.76 9.68
C ASN A 336 -29.83 3.20 10.19
N GLU A 337 -30.97 3.60 10.75
CA GLU A 337 -31.17 4.93 11.37
C GLU A 337 -30.69 4.88 12.82
N LEU A 338 -29.33 4.83 13.00
CA LEU A 338 -28.69 4.80 14.31
C LEU A 338 -28.14 6.17 14.68
N GLU A 339 -28.55 6.69 15.84
CA GLU A 339 -28.18 8.03 16.31
C GLU A 339 -27.28 7.97 17.55
N PRO A 340 -26.52 9.03 17.84
CA PRO A 340 -25.78 9.15 19.08
C PRO A 340 -26.67 9.00 20.31
N GLY A 341 -26.29 8.13 21.26
CA GLY A 341 -27.04 7.77 22.44
C GLY A 341 -27.78 6.43 22.34
N ASP A 342 -27.91 5.87 21.15
CA ASP A 342 -28.53 4.55 20.98
C ASP A 342 -27.64 3.45 21.57
N ILE A 343 -28.25 2.50 22.27
CA ILE A 343 -27.58 1.27 22.72
C ILE A 343 -27.83 0.20 21.67
N VAL A 344 -26.74 -0.14 20.96
CA VAL A 344 -26.80 -1.12 19.87
C VAL A 344 -26.13 -2.42 20.30
N LYS A 345 -26.73 -3.53 19.91
CA LYS A 345 -26.14 -4.84 20.11
C LYS A 345 -25.28 -5.20 18.90
N PHE A 346 -23.97 -5.23 19.11
CA PHE A 346 -22.97 -5.63 18.12
C PHE A 346 -22.54 -7.08 18.34
N ALA A 347 -21.96 -7.69 17.30
CA ALA A 347 -21.20 -8.93 17.41
C ALA A 347 -19.94 -8.85 16.56
N PHE A 348 -18.85 -9.41 17.05
CA PHE A 348 -17.61 -9.56 16.27
C PHE A 348 -17.67 -10.81 15.38
N ASP A 349 -17.32 -10.68 14.09
CA ASP A 349 -16.97 -11.86 13.29
C ASP A 349 -15.62 -12.41 13.76
N MET A 350 -15.66 -13.26 14.75
CA MET A 350 -14.45 -13.81 15.39
C MET A 350 -13.60 -14.67 14.45
N ASN A 351 -14.15 -15.11 13.30
CA ASN A 351 -13.36 -15.77 12.26
C ASN A 351 -12.39 -14.80 11.59
N LYS A 352 -12.72 -13.50 11.57
CA LYS A 352 -11.91 -12.41 11.04
C LYS A 352 -11.03 -11.71 12.09
N GLY A 353 -11.26 -11.96 13.36
CA GLY A 353 -10.46 -11.35 14.45
C GLY A 353 -9.00 -11.77 14.41
N HIS A 354 -8.11 -10.84 14.73
CA HIS A 354 -6.66 -11.03 14.81
C HIS A 354 -6.19 -10.91 16.25
N PHE A 355 -5.18 -11.68 16.60
CA PHE A 355 -4.56 -11.65 17.92
C PHE A 355 -3.10 -11.26 17.77
N PHE A 356 -2.65 -10.28 18.56
CA PHE A 356 -1.28 -9.81 18.54
C PHE A 356 -0.69 -9.93 19.95
N ASP A 357 0.56 -10.30 20.01
CA ASP A 357 1.33 -10.32 21.25
C ASP A 357 1.45 -8.90 21.83
N ASN A 358 1.20 -8.77 23.13
CA ASN A 358 1.14 -7.45 23.77
C ASN A 358 2.45 -6.68 23.75
N ASP A 359 3.59 -7.38 23.80
CA ASP A 359 4.91 -6.77 23.97
C ASP A 359 5.59 -6.54 22.60
N THR A 360 5.53 -7.53 21.72
CA THR A 360 6.16 -7.48 20.40
C THR A 360 5.26 -6.85 19.35
N LEU A 361 3.96 -6.74 19.61
CA LEU A 361 2.91 -6.28 18.70
C LEU A 361 2.81 -7.12 17.42
N LYS A 362 3.43 -8.31 17.38
CA LYS A 362 3.39 -9.22 16.25
C LYS A 362 2.15 -10.10 16.32
N ARG A 363 1.61 -10.45 15.14
CA ARG A 363 0.47 -11.37 15.05
C ARG A 363 0.83 -12.75 15.57
N ILE A 364 -0.03 -13.28 16.44
CA ILE A 364 0.07 -14.61 17.02
C ILE A 364 -0.49 -15.59 15.99
N VAL A 365 0.37 -16.45 15.45
CA VAL A 365 0.02 -17.52 14.49
C VAL A 365 0.94 -18.70 14.69
N THR A 366 0.43 -19.92 14.48
CA THR A 366 1.28 -21.10 14.48
C THR A 366 2.19 -21.13 13.25
N LYS A 367 3.29 -21.89 13.33
CA LYS A 367 4.17 -22.12 12.17
C LYS A 367 3.44 -22.81 11.02
N GLU A 368 2.47 -23.67 11.32
CA GLU A 368 1.65 -24.37 10.32
C GLU A 368 0.66 -23.44 9.61
N GLU A 369 0.01 -22.54 10.35
CA GLU A 369 -0.88 -21.53 9.77
C GLU A 369 -0.11 -20.59 8.88
N ARG A 370 1.04 -20.08 9.33
CA ARG A 370 1.91 -19.21 8.53
C ARG A 370 2.37 -19.89 7.24
N LYS A 371 2.60 -21.22 7.28
CA LYS A 371 2.93 -22.01 6.09
C LYS A 371 1.72 -22.15 5.15
N LYS A 372 0.53 -22.45 5.69
CA LYS A 372 -0.73 -22.56 4.91
C LYS A 372 -1.14 -21.22 4.29
N GLU A 373 -0.98 -20.12 5.01
CA GLU A 373 -1.21 -18.78 4.49
C GLU A 373 -0.33 -18.53 3.25
N LYS A 374 0.96 -18.82 3.33
CA LYS A 374 1.89 -18.72 2.19
C LYS A 374 1.50 -19.62 1.02
N GLU A 375 1.22 -20.90 1.28
CA GLU A 375 0.82 -21.86 0.24
C GLU A 375 -0.50 -21.45 -0.45
N SER A 376 -1.49 -20.92 0.30
CA SER A 376 -2.75 -20.45 -0.26
C SER A 376 -2.60 -19.22 -1.16
N LEU A 377 -1.66 -18.36 -0.84
CA LEU A 377 -1.32 -17.17 -1.61
C LEU A 377 -0.60 -17.53 -2.92
N GLU A 378 0.38 -18.44 -2.87
CA GLU A 378 1.09 -18.94 -4.05
C GLU A 378 0.14 -19.64 -5.04
N GLN A 379 -0.88 -20.37 -4.56
CA GLN A 379 -1.88 -21.01 -5.40
C GLN A 379 -2.85 -20.02 -6.06
N GLN A 380 -3.14 -18.88 -5.42
CA GLN A 380 -4.00 -17.84 -5.99
C GLN A 380 -3.25 -17.04 -7.07
N ASP A 381 -1.97 -16.77 -6.90
CA ASP A 381 -1.13 -16.10 -7.91
C ASP A 381 -0.99 -16.96 -9.18
N THR A 382 -0.82 -18.28 -9.03
CA THR A 382 -0.75 -19.20 -10.18
C THR A 382 -2.09 -19.38 -10.91
N SER A 383 -3.23 -19.26 -10.22
CA SER A 383 -4.57 -19.35 -10.84
C SER A 383 -4.99 -18.07 -11.58
N GLY A 384 -4.42 -16.92 -11.23
CA GLY A 384 -4.63 -15.64 -11.91
C GLY A 384 -3.96 -15.56 -13.29
N VAL A 385 -2.92 -16.36 -13.53
CA VAL A 385 -2.16 -16.38 -14.80
C VAL A 385 -2.86 -17.24 -15.89
N ILE A 386 -3.80 -18.12 -15.53
CA ILE A 386 -4.47 -19.05 -16.46
C ILE A 386 -5.77 -18.47 -17.06
N LYS A 387 -6.20 -17.27 -16.68
CA LYS A 387 -7.42 -16.59 -17.19
C LYS A 387 -7.15 -15.19 -17.76
N ALA A 388 -6.15 -15.05 -18.59
CA ALA A 388 -5.93 -13.85 -19.40
C ALA A 388 -5.65 -14.23 -20.86
#